data_9edcfe9bb0713b59c9b4fe5ca985fad8
#
_entry.id   9edcfe9bb0713b59c9b4fe5ca985fad8
#
_cell.length_a   1.000
_cell.length_b   1.000
_cell.length_c   1.000
_cell.angle_alpha   90.00
_cell.angle_beta   90.00
_cell.angle_gamma   90.00
#
_symmetry.space_group_name_H-M   'P 1'
#
loop_
_entity.id
_entity.type
_entity.pdbx_description
1 polymer ?
#
loop_
_entity_poly.entity_id
_entity_poly.type
_entity_poly.pdbx_seq_one_letter_code
_entity_poly.pdbx_strand_id
1 'polypeptide(L)'
;MANFLESLKAPQSRRIVDTLHEKPLTEIQLIKNSKLSKRSIELHVHPLIQAKLVVKKKKESSVYYALNRRLIERNADWFAKFLSNK
;
A
#
# COMPACT_ATOMS: atom_id res chain seq x y z
N MET A 1 3.79 9.85 15.43
CA MET A 1 3.12 9.97 14.14
C MET A 1 3.83 9.13 13.09
N ALA A 2 3.12 8.24 12.44
CA ALA A 2 3.72 7.38 11.41
C ALA A 2 3.97 8.20 10.14
N ASN A 3 5.18 8.07 9.57
CA ASN A 3 5.47 8.64 8.26
C ASN A 3 5.70 7.49 7.28
N PHE A 4 5.84 7.79 6.00
CA PHE A 4 5.90 6.73 5.02
C PHE A 4 7.19 5.88 5.14
N LEU A 5 8.30 6.45 5.60
CA LEU A 5 9.51 5.68 5.83
C LEU A 5 9.30 4.62 6.90
N GLU A 6 8.69 5.01 8.01
CA GLU A 6 8.39 4.06 9.08
C GLU A 6 7.39 3.01 8.66
N SER A 7 6.34 3.43 7.94
CA SER A 7 5.30 2.51 7.50
C SER A 7 5.83 1.46 6.52
N LEU A 8 6.97 1.71 5.89
CA LEU A 8 7.57 0.80 4.92
C LEU A 8 8.70 -0.05 5.49
N LYS A 9 8.95 -0.01 6.79
CA LYS A 9 10.00 -0.84 7.40
C LYS A 9 9.68 -2.33 7.36
N ALA A 10 8.42 -2.68 7.56
CA ALA A 10 8.02 -4.08 7.54
C ALA A 10 7.97 -4.62 6.10
N PRO A 11 8.49 -5.84 5.85
CA PRO A 11 8.40 -6.43 4.52
C PRO A 11 6.97 -6.56 4.01
N GLN A 12 6.02 -6.83 4.91
CA GLN A 12 4.61 -6.93 4.55
C GLN A 12 4.06 -5.63 4.00
N SER A 13 4.46 -4.50 4.60
CA SER A 13 4.04 -3.18 4.13
C SER A 13 4.54 -2.91 2.72
N ARG A 14 5.80 -3.24 2.46
CA ARG A 14 6.39 -3.09 1.11
C ARG A 14 5.67 -3.98 0.10
N ARG A 15 5.27 -5.18 0.50
CA ARG A 15 4.54 -6.09 -0.36
C ARG A 15 3.18 -5.54 -0.73
N ILE A 16 2.49 -4.91 0.21
CA ILE A 16 1.21 -4.26 -0.02
C ILE A 16 1.37 -3.13 -1.05
N VAL A 17 2.36 -2.27 -0.86
CA VAL A 17 2.61 -1.16 -1.78
C VAL A 17 2.93 -1.68 -3.18
N ASP A 18 3.78 -2.70 -3.26
CA ASP A 18 4.14 -3.30 -4.53
C ASP A 18 2.92 -3.91 -5.24
N THR A 19 2.07 -4.59 -4.47
CA THR A 19 0.87 -5.21 -5.01
C THR A 19 -0.11 -4.17 -5.54
N LEU A 20 -0.24 -3.03 -4.84
CA LEU A 20 -1.15 -1.96 -5.25
C LEU A 20 -0.57 -1.07 -6.34
N HIS A 21 0.69 -1.25 -6.70
CA HIS A 21 1.36 -0.42 -7.68
C HIS A 21 0.67 -0.45 -9.05
N GLU A 22 0.15 -1.57 -9.44
CA GLU A 22 -0.47 -1.73 -10.76
C GLU A 22 -1.87 -1.11 -10.84
N LYS A 23 -2.70 -1.35 -9.83
CA LYS A 23 -4.09 -0.89 -9.84
C LYS A 23 -4.69 -0.94 -8.44
N PRO A 24 -5.79 -0.21 -8.21
CA PRO A 24 -6.54 -0.35 -6.97
C PRO A 24 -7.11 -1.76 -6.82
N LEU A 25 -7.15 -2.26 -5.60
CA LEU A 25 -7.65 -3.60 -5.31
C LEU A 25 -8.57 -3.57 -4.10
N THR A 26 -9.56 -4.46 -4.09
CA THR A 26 -10.35 -4.71 -2.89
C THR A 26 -9.50 -5.46 -1.88
N GLU A 27 -9.98 -5.55 -0.63
CA GLU A 27 -9.25 -6.29 0.40
C GLU A 27 -9.02 -7.74 -0.01
N ILE A 28 -10.06 -8.39 -0.55
CA ILE A 28 -9.96 -9.78 -0.98
C ILE A 28 -8.90 -9.95 -2.07
N GLN A 29 -8.92 -9.05 -3.06
CA GLN A 29 -7.93 -9.08 -4.13
C GLN A 29 -6.53 -8.81 -3.61
N LEU A 30 -6.40 -7.88 -2.66
CA LEU A 30 -5.11 -7.56 -2.06
C LEU A 30 -4.54 -8.76 -1.30
N ILE A 31 -5.37 -9.44 -0.54
CA ILE A 31 -4.97 -10.66 0.17
C ILE A 31 -4.48 -11.70 -0.83
N LYS A 32 -5.28 -11.94 -1.86
CA LYS A 32 -4.98 -12.95 -2.87
C LYS A 32 -3.69 -12.65 -3.64
N ASN A 33 -3.54 -11.40 -4.07
CA ASN A 33 -2.40 -11.02 -4.91
C ASN A 33 -1.11 -10.84 -4.13
N SER A 34 -1.19 -10.36 -2.89
CA SER A 34 -0.02 -10.19 -2.03
C SER A 34 0.42 -11.50 -1.38
N LYS A 35 -0.49 -12.46 -1.29
CA LYS A 35 -0.29 -13.72 -0.58
C LYS A 35 -0.07 -13.54 0.91
N LEU A 36 -0.51 -12.43 1.45
CA LEU A 36 -0.52 -12.16 2.88
C LEU A 36 -1.87 -12.55 3.46
N SER A 37 -1.90 -12.85 4.76
CA SER A 37 -3.15 -13.16 5.45
C SER A 37 -4.00 -11.92 5.63
N LYS A 38 -5.28 -12.10 5.88
CA LYS A 38 -6.18 -10.98 6.17
C LYS A 38 -5.67 -10.17 7.36
N ARG A 39 -5.23 -10.86 8.41
CA ARG A 39 -4.70 -10.20 9.61
C ARG A 39 -3.47 -9.36 9.27
N SER A 40 -2.58 -9.89 8.45
CA SER A 40 -1.37 -9.17 8.06
C SER A 40 -1.72 -7.92 7.26
N ILE A 41 -2.69 -8.03 6.34
CA ILE A 41 -3.17 -6.88 5.57
C ILE A 41 -3.71 -5.81 6.51
N GLU A 42 -4.59 -6.19 7.43
CA GLU A 42 -5.19 -5.24 8.37
C GLU A 42 -4.15 -4.54 9.23
N LEU A 43 -3.17 -5.29 9.73
CA LEU A 43 -2.12 -4.73 10.57
C LEU A 43 -1.22 -3.76 9.82
N HIS A 44 -0.89 -4.05 8.57
CA HIS A 44 0.10 -3.27 7.84
C HIS A 44 -0.48 -2.20 6.92
N VAL A 45 -1.75 -2.33 6.52
CA VAL A 45 -2.36 -1.29 5.70
C VAL A 45 -2.67 -0.04 6.51
N HIS A 46 -2.97 -0.19 7.79
CA HIS A 46 -3.34 0.94 8.64
C HIS A 46 -2.22 2.00 8.73
N PRO A 47 -0.97 1.64 9.05
CA PRO A 47 0.11 2.62 9.04
C PRO A 47 0.32 3.26 7.67
N LEU A 48 0.10 2.51 6.60
CA LEU A 48 0.23 3.03 5.24
C LEU A 48 -0.84 4.09 4.95
N ILE A 49 -2.06 3.86 5.43
CA ILE A 49 -3.13 4.85 5.30
C ILE A 49 -2.80 6.09 6.13
N GLN A 50 -2.30 5.93 7.35
CA GLN A 50 -1.92 7.04 8.20
C GLN A 50 -0.80 7.87 7.58
N ALA A 51 0.14 7.22 6.88
CA ALA A 51 1.23 7.88 6.19
C ALA A 51 0.78 8.46 4.84
N LYS A 52 -0.47 8.26 4.47
CA LYS A 52 -1.07 8.73 3.21
C LYS A 52 -0.47 8.09 1.96
N LEU A 53 0.22 6.96 2.11
CA LEU A 53 0.72 6.19 0.98
C LEU A 53 -0.40 5.38 0.33
N VAL A 54 -1.33 4.89 1.13
CA VAL A 54 -2.48 4.13 0.67
C VAL A 54 -3.73 4.91 1.01
N VAL A 55 -4.65 4.98 0.08
CA VAL A 55 -5.95 5.61 0.30
C VAL A 55 -7.02 4.54 0.17
N LYS A 56 -8.08 4.71 0.95
CA LYS A 56 -9.23 3.82 0.94
C LYS A 56 -10.34 4.53 0.20
N LYS A 57 -10.82 3.93 -0.87
CA LYS A 57 -11.87 4.51 -1.70
C LYS A 57 -13.08 3.62 -1.73
N LYS A 58 -14.25 4.22 -1.64
CA LYS A 58 -15.51 3.50 -1.79
C LYS A 58 -16.09 3.83 -3.15
N LYS A 59 -16.38 2.80 -3.93
CA LYS A 59 -17.04 2.95 -5.23
C LYS A 59 -18.18 1.98 -5.28
N GLU A 60 -19.39 2.51 -5.47
CA GLU A 60 -20.60 1.73 -5.38
C GLU A 60 -20.70 1.08 -4.00
N SER A 61 -20.79 -0.21 -3.89
CA SER A 61 -20.83 -0.91 -2.60
C SER A 61 -19.52 -1.57 -2.23
N SER A 62 -18.46 -1.31 -3.00
CA SER A 62 -17.14 -1.94 -2.76
C SER A 62 -16.13 -0.94 -2.25
N VAL A 63 -15.24 -1.42 -1.37
CA VAL A 63 -14.14 -0.62 -0.84
C VAL A 63 -12.85 -1.09 -1.50
N TYR A 64 -12.09 -0.13 -2.02
CA TYR A 64 -10.82 -0.38 -2.70
C TYR A 64 -9.69 0.30 -1.97
N TYR A 65 -8.54 -0.34 -1.95
CA TYR A 65 -7.28 0.27 -1.54
C TYR A 65 -6.51 0.67 -2.78
N ALA A 66 -5.89 1.85 -2.75
CA ALA A 66 -5.12 2.36 -3.88
C ALA A 66 -3.91 3.12 -3.35
N LEU A 67 -2.86 3.18 -4.16
CA LEU A 67 -1.70 4.01 -3.82
C LEU A 67 -2.05 5.48 -4.04
N ASN A 68 -1.49 6.33 -3.20
CA ASN A 68 -1.58 7.77 -3.38
C ASN A 68 -0.57 8.18 -4.46
N ARG A 69 -1.04 8.22 -5.72
CA ARG A 69 -0.18 8.50 -6.87
C ARG A 69 0.53 9.85 -6.77
N ARG A 70 -0.17 10.84 -6.23
CA ARG A 70 0.42 12.17 -6.07
C ARG A 70 1.64 12.15 -5.16
N LEU A 71 1.54 11.45 -4.03
CA LEU A 71 2.66 11.33 -3.11
C LEU A 71 3.81 10.56 -3.75
N ILE A 72 3.50 9.49 -4.46
CA ILE A 72 4.50 8.66 -5.13
C ILE A 72 5.21 9.45 -6.21
N GLU A 73 4.48 10.23 -7.00
CA GLU A 73 5.07 11.07 -8.04
C GLU A 73 6.01 12.13 -7.48
N ARG A 74 5.65 12.71 -6.33
CA ARG A 74 6.51 13.70 -5.67
C ARG A 74 7.82 13.10 -5.17
N ASN A 75 7.84 11.81 -4.92
CA ASN A 75 9.00 11.10 -4.41
C ASN A 75 9.42 9.99 -5.37
N ALA A 76 9.25 10.23 -6.68
CA ALA A 76 9.42 9.19 -7.70
C ALA A 76 10.80 8.53 -7.64
N ASP A 77 11.86 9.31 -7.50
CA ASP A 77 13.22 8.77 -7.45
C ASP A 77 13.41 7.83 -6.27
N TRP A 78 12.90 8.22 -5.12
CA TRP A 78 12.99 7.40 -3.92
C TRP A 78 12.21 6.09 -4.08
N PHE A 79 10.99 6.19 -4.60
CA PHE A 79 10.16 5.01 -4.78
C PHE A 79 10.72 4.07 -5.85
N ALA A 80 11.31 4.62 -6.91
CA ALA A 80 11.95 3.80 -7.94
C ALA A 80 13.06 2.95 -7.33
N LYS A 81 13.90 3.54 -6.50
CA LYS A 81 14.97 2.83 -5.82
C LYS A 81 14.40 1.81 -4.83
N PHE A 82 13.39 2.20 -4.09
CA PHE A 82 12.76 1.34 -3.10
C PHE A 82 12.15 0.10 -3.74
N LEU A 83 11.39 0.27 -4.82
CA LEU A 83 10.70 -0.84 -5.47
C LEU A 83 11.64 -1.72 -6.29
N SER A 84 12.76 -1.18 -6.78
CA SER A 84 13.70 -1.98 -7.56
C SER A 84 14.68 -2.77 -6.70
N ASN A 85 14.79 -2.47 -5.42
CA ASN A 85 15.69 -3.15 -4.48
C ASN A 85 14.98 -4.28 -3.73
N LYS A 86 14.27 -5.10 -4.42
CA LYS A 86 13.55 -6.22 -3.80
C LYS A 86 14.46 -7.41 -3.53
#